data_76f62046f24c3d3f8de67209187a0293
#
_entry.id   76f62046f24c3d3f8de67209187a0293
#
_cell.length_a   1.000
_cell.length_b   1.000
_cell.length_c   1.000
_cell.angle_alpha   90.00
_cell.angle_beta   90.00
_cell.angle_gamma   90.00
#
_symmetry.space_group_name_H-M   'P 1'
#
loop_
_entity.id
_entity.type
_entity.pdbx_description
1 polymer ?
#
loop_
_entity_poly.entity_id
_entity_poly.type
_entity_poly.pdbx_seq_one_letter_code
_entity_poly.pdbx_strand_id
1 'polypeptide(L)'
;MSRRKKSPAPPTAADKLMQLKFAHWLAWQPYVRRYGWIHVAVMMMTIFAMSLTGSVFGTAFFPHDYPMMEYVLFVMFGGCLVMCLCFIALLRGYPKAVWGLFTMLVFCLSITLLVMLEAGHVGFAWIAAVPALIGLYLMSKRRYQRGIKVLQVGDRIRRRIKRLEASLKHTL
;
A
#
# COMPACT_ATOMS: atom_id res chain seq x y z
N MET A 1 -11.94 -61.35 -6.83
CA MET A 1 -11.42 -60.74 -5.60
C MET A 1 -11.26 -59.22 -5.81
N SER A 2 -12.24 -58.42 -5.33
CA SER A 2 -12.25 -56.96 -5.49
C SER A 2 -11.42 -56.33 -4.37
N ARG A 3 -10.26 -55.73 -4.68
CA ARG A 3 -9.46 -54.93 -3.75
C ARG A 3 -10.20 -53.62 -3.43
N ARG A 4 -10.89 -53.56 -2.28
CA ARG A 4 -11.40 -52.31 -1.70
C ARG A 4 -10.20 -51.35 -1.57
N LYS A 5 -10.16 -50.31 -2.43
CA LYS A 5 -9.24 -49.17 -2.24
C LYS A 5 -9.58 -48.53 -0.87
N LYS A 6 -8.68 -48.69 0.09
CA LYS A 6 -8.75 -47.97 1.38
C LYS A 6 -8.85 -46.47 1.07
N SER A 7 -9.96 -45.84 1.47
CA SER A 7 -10.11 -44.40 1.41
C SER A 7 -8.95 -43.76 2.21
N PRO A 8 -8.25 -42.76 1.67
CA PRO A 8 -7.17 -42.12 2.40
C PRO A 8 -7.72 -41.50 3.71
N ALA A 9 -6.98 -41.68 4.79
CA ALA A 9 -7.31 -41.11 6.08
C ALA A 9 -7.51 -39.58 5.97
N PRO A 10 -8.47 -38.99 6.70
CA PRO A 10 -8.69 -37.54 6.65
C PRO A 10 -7.42 -36.81 7.07
N PRO A 11 -7.05 -35.71 6.37
CA PRO A 11 -5.81 -34.98 6.63
C PRO A 11 -5.81 -34.43 8.07
N THR A 12 -4.70 -34.63 8.77
CA THR A 12 -4.50 -34.12 10.14
C THR A 12 -4.51 -32.59 10.17
N ALA A 13 -4.71 -31.98 11.34
CA ALA A 13 -4.65 -30.52 11.49
C ALA A 13 -3.29 -29.96 11.07
N ALA A 14 -2.21 -30.70 11.33
CA ALA A 14 -0.86 -30.35 10.89
C ALA A 14 -0.71 -30.36 9.36
N ASP A 15 -1.26 -31.38 8.68
CA ASP A 15 -1.24 -31.45 7.22
C ASP A 15 -2.01 -30.30 6.57
N LYS A 16 -3.17 -29.96 7.13
CA LYS A 16 -3.97 -28.80 6.69
C LYS A 16 -3.20 -27.48 6.85
N LEU A 17 -2.48 -27.32 7.95
CA LEU A 17 -1.66 -26.15 8.19
C LEU A 17 -0.52 -26.03 7.16
N MET A 18 0.16 -27.14 6.90
CA MET A 18 1.27 -27.20 5.94
C MET A 18 0.78 -26.90 4.52
N GLN A 19 -0.34 -27.48 4.11
CA GLN A 19 -0.97 -27.20 2.81
C GLN A 19 -1.37 -25.73 2.67
N LEU A 20 -1.95 -25.09 3.70
CA LEU A 20 -2.31 -23.67 3.69
C LEU A 20 -1.09 -22.77 3.60
N LYS A 21 0.00 -23.06 4.34
CA LYS A 21 1.26 -22.30 4.25
C LYS A 21 1.87 -22.40 2.86
N PHE A 22 1.90 -23.58 2.28
CA PHE A 22 2.42 -23.81 0.94
C PHE A 22 1.57 -23.11 -0.12
N ALA A 23 0.25 -23.23 -0.05
CA ALA A 23 -0.66 -22.54 -0.97
C ALA A 23 -0.54 -21.01 -0.87
N HIS A 24 -0.38 -20.46 0.33
CA HIS A 24 -0.15 -19.03 0.54
C HIS A 24 1.18 -18.57 -0.10
N TRP A 25 2.27 -19.32 0.08
CA TRP A 25 3.57 -19.01 -0.51
C TRP A 25 3.53 -19.09 -2.04
N LEU A 26 2.88 -20.14 -2.59
CA LEU A 26 2.75 -20.32 -4.03
C LEU A 26 1.93 -19.24 -4.71
N ALA A 27 0.89 -18.71 -4.02
CA ALA A 27 0.06 -17.63 -4.52
C ALA A 27 0.76 -16.25 -4.47
N TRP A 28 1.74 -16.09 -3.57
CA TRP A 28 2.45 -14.82 -3.38
C TRP A 28 3.38 -14.47 -4.55
N GLN A 29 4.10 -15.44 -5.09
CA GLN A 29 5.04 -15.22 -6.19
C GLN A 29 4.39 -14.65 -7.46
N PRO A 30 3.33 -15.27 -8.02
CA PRO A 30 2.66 -14.72 -9.19
C PRO A 30 1.96 -13.39 -8.91
N TYR A 31 1.52 -13.15 -7.64
CA TYR A 31 0.97 -11.88 -7.23
C TYR A 31 2.01 -10.76 -7.35
N VAL A 32 3.18 -10.89 -6.73
CA VAL A 32 4.26 -9.89 -6.78
C VAL A 32 4.68 -9.63 -8.23
N ARG A 33 4.84 -10.67 -9.04
CA ARG A 33 5.23 -10.54 -10.45
C ARG A 33 4.15 -9.82 -11.29
N ARG A 34 2.86 -10.04 -11.00
CA ARG A 34 1.75 -9.52 -11.81
C ARG A 34 1.28 -8.14 -11.37
N TYR A 35 1.27 -7.86 -10.07
CA TYR A 35 0.69 -6.64 -9.48
C TYR A 35 1.69 -5.78 -8.73
N GLY A 36 2.86 -6.32 -8.34
CA GLY A 36 3.83 -5.61 -7.51
C GLY A 36 4.28 -4.30 -8.13
N TRP A 37 4.56 -4.30 -9.44
CA TRP A 37 5.04 -3.10 -10.13
C TRP A 37 4.06 -1.91 -10.06
N ILE A 38 2.73 -2.17 -10.12
CA ILE A 38 1.74 -1.09 -10.06
C ILE A 38 1.63 -0.50 -8.64
N HIS A 39 1.83 -1.33 -7.61
CA HIS A 39 1.89 -0.84 -6.23
C HIS A 39 3.15 -0.01 -5.98
N VAL A 40 4.29 -0.44 -6.52
CA VAL A 40 5.54 0.35 -6.47
C VAL A 40 5.37 1.65 -7.23
N ALA A 41 4.77 1.64 -8.41
CA ALA A 41 4.51 2.85 -9.19
C ALA A 41 3.62 3.85 -8.42
N VAL A 42 2.54 3.39 -7.79
CA VAL A 42 1.69 4.25 -6.94
C VAL A 42 2.48 4.83 -5.78
N MET A 43 3.30 4.03 -5.09
CA MET A 43 4.15 4.50 -4.00
C MET A 43 5.11 5.59 -4.48
N MET A 44 5.81 5.34 -5.59
CA MET A 44 6.75 6.33 -6.17
C MET A 44 6.03 7.63 -6.53
N MET A 45 4.87 7.55 -7.20
CA MET A 45 4.08 8.75 -7.53
C MET A 45 3.64 9.51 -6.28
N THR A 46 3.34 8.81 -5.19
CA THR A 46 2.96 9.46 -3.94
C THR A 46 4.15 10.17 -3.27
N ILE A 47 5.34 9.55 -3.29
CA ILE A 47 6.57 10.18 -2.79
C ILE A 47 6.89 11.43 -3.63
N PHE A 48 6.84 11.34 -4.95
CA PHE A 48 7.06 12.49 -5.83
C PHE A 48 6.02 13.59 -5.61
N ALA A 49 4.74 13.23 -5.47
CA ALA A 49 3.68 14.19 -5.18
C ALA A 49 3.96 14.94 -3.87
N MET A 50 4.32 14.22 -2.81
CA MET A 50 4.65 14.83 -1.53
C MET A 50 5.85 15.77 -1.64
N SER A 51 6.95 15.31 -2.24
CA SER A 51 8.18 16.10 -2.39
C SER A 51 7.94 17.40 -3.15
N LEU A 52 7.24 17.32 -4.28
CA LEU A 52 6.94 18.49 -5.10
C LEU A 52 5.93 19.43 -4.41
N THR A 53 4.88 18.87 -3.79
CA THR A 53 3.88 19.68 -3.07
C THR A 53 4.52 20.46 -1.93
N GLY A 54 5.39 19.84 -1.15
CA GLY A 54 6.04 20.55 -0.06
C GLY A 54 7.06 21.56 -0.53
N SER A 55 7.83 21.28 -1.59
CA SER A 55 8.72 22.27 -2.19
C SER A 55 7.94 23.49 -2.69
N VAL A 56 6.84 23.26 -3.41
CA VAL A 56 5.98 24.36 -3.91
C VAL A 56 5.34 25.13 -2.75
N PHE A 57 4.84 24.44 -1.73
CA PHE A 57 4.27 25.08 -0.55
C PHE A 57 5.31 25.89 0.20
N GLY A 58 6.49 25.33 0.47
CA GLY A 58 7.57 26.03 1.17
C GLY A 58 8.01 27.28 0.43
N THR A 59 8.24 27.20 -0.88
CA THR A 59 8.66 28.36 -1.68
C THR A 59 7.58 29.41 -1.86
N ALA A 60 6.29 29.02 -1.87
CA ALA A 60 5.19 29.96 -2.05
C ALA A 60 4.89 30.76 -0.77
N PHE A 61 4.91 30.11 0.40
CA PHE A 61 4.50 30.77 1.64
C PHE A 61 5.68 31.21 2.53
N PHE A 62 6.85 30.61 2.40
CA PHE A 62 8.02 30.88 3.25
C PHE A 62 9.31 31.11 2.45
N PRO A 63 9.33 32.00 1.44
CA PRO A 63 10.47 32.14 0.55
C PRO A 63 11.75 32.62 1.23
N HIS A 64 11.63 33.31 2.39
CA HIS A 64 12.76 33.94 3.11
C HIS A 64 12.83 33.51 4.58
N ASP A 65 12.00 32.56 5.02
CA ASP A 65 11.93 32.10 6.40
C ASP A 65 12.56 30.70 6.50
N TYR A 66 13.88 30.66 6.70
CA TYR A 66 14.63 29.40 6.83
C TYR A 66 14.12 28.48 7.93
N PRO A 67 13.80 28.94 9.17
CA PRO A 67 13.27 28.06 10.20
C PRO A 67 11.95 27.40 9.79
N MET A 68 11.03 28.13 9.16
CA MET A 68 9.76 27.54 8.68
C MET A 68 9.96 26.56 7.54
N MET A 69 10.95 26.76 6.69
CA MET A 69 11.31 25.82 5.64
C MET A 69 11.82 24.50 6.20
N GLU A 70 12.57 24.52 7.31
CA GLU A 70 12.98 23.31 8.02
C GLU A 70 11.77 22.54 8.56
N TYR A 71 10.77 23.20 9.14
CA TYR A 71 9.54 22.55 9.59
C TYR A 71 8.78 21.88 8.43
N VAL A 72 8.68 22.54 7.28
CA VAL A 72 8.08 21.95 6.08
C VAL A 72 8.83 20.66 5.67
N LEU A 73 10.16 20.69 5.68
CA LEU A 73 10.98 19.50 5.37
C LEU A 73 10.75 18.37 6.38
N PHE A 74 10.67 18.68 7.70
CA PHE A 74 10.38 17.68 8.73
C PHE A 74 8.99 17.04 8.54
N VAL A 75 7.97 17.84 8.27
CA VAL A 75 6.60 17.35 8.01
C VAL A 75 6.59 16.43 6.78
N MET A 76 7.32 16.82 5.74
CA MET A 76 7.43 16.01 4.52
C MET A 76 8.16 14.70 4.75
N PHE A 77 9.27 14.74 5.49
CA PHE A 77 10.01 13.52 5.83
C PHE A 77 9.15 12.58 6.67
N GLY A 78 8.44 13.12 7.67
CA GLY A 78 7.47 12.36 8.46
C GLY A 78 6.37 11.74 7.61
N GLY A 79 5.83 12.49 6.67
CA GLY A 79 4.84 12.00 5.70
C GLY A 79 5.38 10.87 4.83
N CYS A 80 6.60 11.00 4.30
CA CYS A 80 7.25 9.94 3.52
C CYS A 80 7.44 8.66 4.36
N LEU A 81 7.80 8.80 5.64
CA LEU A 81 7.95 7.67 6.55
C LEU A 81 6.60 6.97 6.79
N VAL A 82 5.53 7.71 7.04
CA VAL A 82 4.16 7.17 7.15
C VAL A 82 3.77 6.43 5.88
N MET A 83 4.09 6.97 4.72
CA MET A 83 3.83 6.35 3.42
C MET A 83 4.57 5.02 3.26
N CYS A 84 5.85 4.97 3.63
CA CYS A 84 6.63 3.73 3.62
C CYS A 84 5.99 2.68 4.54
N LEU A 85 5.54 3.09 5.73
CA LEU A 85 4.84 2.20 6.66
C LEU A 85 3.51 1.69 6.09
N CYS A 86 2.72 2.55 5.46
CA CYS A 86 1.49 2.16 4.76
C CYS A 86 1.78 1.17 3.64
N PHE A 87 2.85 1.39 2.86
CA PHE A 87 3.26 0.48 1.80
C PHE A 87 3.72 -0.88 2.34
N ILE A 88 4.53 -0.91 3.39
CA ILE A 88 4.93 -2.15 4.08
C ILE A 88 3.70 -2.87 4.63
N ALA A 89 2.75 -2.15 5.23
CA ALA A 89 1.51 -2.72 5.72
C ALA A 89 0.68 -3.33 4.57
N LEU A 90 0.62 -2.65 3.41
CA LEU A 90 -0.03 -3.16 2.21
C LEU A 90 0.63 -4.46 1.73
N LEU A 91 1.95 -4.50 1.64
CA LEU A 91 2.70 -5.70 1.27
C LEU A 91 2.51 -6.84 2.28
N ARG A 92 2.32 -6.52 3.56
CA ARG A 92 1.97 -7.50 4.60
C ARG A 92 0.53 -7.99 4.54
N GLY A 93 -0.27 -7.48 3.59
CA GLY A 93 -1.65 -7.93 3.37
C GLY A 93 -2.70 -7.16 4.16
N TYR A 94 -2.40 -5.94 4.62
CA TYR A 94 -3.38 -5.06 5.26
C TYR A 94 -4.05 -4.15 4.21
N PRO A 95 -5.22 -4.52 3.65
CA PRO A 95 -5.84 -3.78 2.56
C PRO A 95 -6.28 -2.36 2.96
N LYS A 96 -6.51 -2.13 4.25
CA LYS A 96 -6.86 -0.80 4.79
C LYS A 96 -5.77 0.25 4.58
N ALA A 97 -4.50 -0.17 4.44
CA ALA A 97 -3.38 0.73 4.17
C ALA A 97 -3.51 1.48 2.83
N VAL A 98 -4.32 0.97 1.90
CA VAL A 98 -4.66 1.66 0.64
C VAL A 98 -5.32 3.01 0.90
N TRP A 99 -6.18 3.11 1.93
CA TRP A 99 -6.82 4.37 2.30
C TRP A 99 -5.81 5.42 2.75
N GLY A 100 -4.73 5.01 3.43
CA GLY A 100 -3.64 5.93 3.80
C GLY A 100 -2.95 6.53 2.57
N LEU A 101 -2.64 5.70 1.54
CA LEU A 101 -2.08 6.17 0.28
C LEU A 101 -3.04 7.12 -0.45
N PHE A 102 -4.32 6.76 -0.51
CA PHE A 102 -5.34 7.59 -1.14
C PHE A 102 -5.49 8.95 -0.45
N THR A 103 -5.60 8.95 0.89
CA THR A 103 -5.72 10.19 1.69
C THR A 103 -4.54 11.12 1.47
N MET A 104 -3.31 10.57 1.43
CA MET A 104 -2.11 11.37 1.18
C MET A 104 -2.10 12.00 -0.22
N LEU A 105 -2.49 11.26 -1.26
CA LEU A 105 -2.59 11.82 -2.62
C LEU A 105 -3.64 12.93 -2.71
N VAL A 106 -4.80 12.75 -2.07
CA VAL A 106 -5.84 13.78 -2.00
C VAL A 106 -5.34 14.99 -1.23
N PHE A 107 -4.63 14.78 -0.12
CA PHE A 107 -4.04 15.86 0.67
C PHE A 107 -3.01 16.67 -0.14
N CYS A 108 -2.12 16.01 -0.87
CA CYS A 108 -1.19 16.69 -1.78
C CYS A 108 -1.91 17.54 -2.83
N LEU A 109 -2.99 17.01 -3.44
CA LEU A 109 -3.79 17.77 -4.39
C LEU A 109 -4.47 18.97 -3.76
N SER A 110 -5.00 18.82 -2.55
CA SER A 110 -5.66 19.92 -1.81
C SER A 110 -4.68 21.06 -1.49
N ILE A 111 -3.46 20.72 -1.03
CA ILE A 111 -2.41 21.73 -0.80
C ILE A 111 -1.99 22.39 -2.11
N THR A 112 -1.78 21.63 -3.15
CA THR A 112 -1.38 22.19 -4.44
C THR A 112 -2.44 23.13 -5.00
N LEU A 113 -3.73 22.80 -4.84
CA LEU A 113 -4.84 23.66 -5.23
C LEU A 113 -4.86 24.94 -4.40
N LEU A 114 -4.63 24.85 -3.09
CA LEU A 114 -4.56 26.01 -2.19
C LEU A 114 -3.44 26.98 -2.63
N VAL A 115 -2.25 26.44 -2.94
CA VAL A 115 -1.13 27.23 -3.46
C VAL A 115 -1.47 27.93 -4.77
N MET A 116 -2.20 27.24 -5.66
CA MET A 116 -2.65 27.85 -6.93
C MET A 116 -3.61 29.01 -6.72
N LEU A 117 -4.51 28.89 -5.74
CA LEU A 117 -5.53 29.92 -5.47
C LEU A 117 -4.94 31.14 -4.76
N GLU A 118 -4.04 30.95 -3.80
CA GLU A 118 -3.56 32.06 -2.94
C GLU A 118 -2.26 32.70 -3.46
N ALA A 119 -1.30 31.90 -3.93
CA ALA A 119 0.00 32.41 -4.30
C ALA A 119 0.13 32.86 -5.78
N GLY A 120 -0.88 32.60 -6.61
CA GLY A 120 -0.88 32.98 -8.02
C GLY A 120 0.21 32.32 -8.89
N HIS A 121 1.05 31.45 -8.29
CA HIS A 121 2.16 30.76 -8.96
C HIS A 121 1.68 29.52 -9.71
N VAL A 122 0.85 29.73 -10.73
CA VAL A 122 0.18 28.66 -11.48
C VAL A 122 1.16 27.70 -12.15
N GLY A 123 2.32 28.20 -12.62
CA GLY A 123 3.22 27.40 -13.44
C GLY A 123 3.89 26.21 -12.73
N PHE A 124 4.42 26.41 -11.51
CA PHE A 124 5.09 25.36 -10.74
C PHE A 124 4.10 24.44 -10.01
N ALA A 125 2.97 24.97 -9.59
CA ALA A 125 1.96 24.18 -8.87
C ALA A 125 1.37 23.06 -9.75
N TRP A 126 1.22 23.27 -11.07
CA TRP A 126 0.79 22.21 -11.99
C TRP A 126 1.74 21.02 -12.00
N ILE A 127 3.05 21.27 -11.93
CA ILE A 127 4.07 20.21 -11.91
C ILE A 127 3.88 19.32 -10.68
N ALA A 128 3.54 19.90 -9.52
CA ALA A 128 3.28 19.14 -8.29
C ALA A 128 1.96 18.36 -8.34
N ALA A 129 0.94 18.84 -9.05
CA ALA A 129 -0.32 18.15 -9.21
C ALA A 129 -0.22 16.87 -10.07
N VAL A 130 0.66 16.86 -11.07
CA VAL A 130 0.76 15.76 -12.04
C VAL A 130 1.02 14.40 -11.39
N PRO A 131 2.03 14.21 -10.50
CA PRO A 131 2.26 12.91 -9.86
C PRO A 131 1.08 12.46 -9.00
N ALA A 132 0.41 13.39 -8.30
CA ALA A 132 -0.75 13.06 -7.50
C ALA A 132 -1.93 12.58 -8.35
N LEU A 133 -2.20 13.23 -9.49
CA LEU A 133 -3.21 12.81 -10.45
C LEU A 133 -2.88 11.45 -11.08
N ILE A 134 -1.62 11.24 -11.48
CA ILE A 134 -1.16 9.95 -12.00
C ILE A 134 -1.33 8.86 -10.94
N GLY A 135 -0.95 9.13 -9.68
CA GLY A 135 -1.13 8.20 -8.57
C GLY A 135 -2.58 7.79 -8.37
N LEU A 136 -3.51 8.76 -8.32
CA LEU A 136 -4.96 8.50 -8.22
C LEU A 136 -5.49 7.74 -9.44
N TYR A 137 -5.05 8.10 -10.65
CA TYR A 137 -5.42 7.38 -11.86
C TYR A 137 -4.96 5.92 -11.83
N LEU A 138 -3.72 5.66 -11.40
CA LEU A 138 -3.22 4.29 -11.25
C LEU A 138 -4.03 3.50 -10.22
N MET A 139 -4.43 4.12 -9.09
CA MET A 139 -5.27 3.49 -8.07
C MET A 139 -6.68 3.19 -8.58
N SER A 140 -7.22 3.98 -9.50
CA SER A 140 -8.54 3.76 -10.12
C SER A 140 -8.55 2.60 -11.11
N LYS A 141 -7.39 2.20 -11.63
CA LYS A 141 -7.30 1.13 -12.62
C LYS A 141 -7.79 -0.20 -12.07
N ARG A 142 -8.58 -0.93 -12.86
CA ARG A 142 -9.09 -2.27 -12.53
C ARG A 142 -7.99 -3.25 -12.10
N ARG A 143 -6.78 -3.09 -12.65
CA ARG A 143 -5.63 -3.93 -12.32
C ARG A 143 -5.16 -3.72 -10.88
N TYR A 144 -5.07 -2.46 -10.40
CA TYR A 144 -4.75 -2.14 -9.02
C TYR A 144 -5.81 -2.66 -8.06
N GLN A 145 -7.09 -2.43 -8.36
CA GLN A 145 -8.21 -2.93 -7.54
C GLN A 145 -8.26 -4.47 -7.46
N ARG A 146 -7.95 -5.16 -8.56
CA ARG A 146 -7.80 -6.63 -8.54
C ARG A 146 -6.65 -7.07 -7.64
N GLY A 147 -5.51 -6.37 -7.69
CA GLY A 147 -4.39 -6.61 -6.78
C GLY A 147 -4.80 -6.51 -5.31
N ILE A 148 -5.56 -5.46 -4.93
CA ILE A 148 -6.08 -5.29 -3.56
C ILE A 148 -7.01 -6.45 -3.16
N LYS A 149 -7.89 -6.90 -4.04
CA LYS A 149 -8.77 -8.06 -3.76
C LYS A 149 -7.97 -9.33 -3.49
N VAL A 150 -6.90 -9.57 -4.23
CA VAL A 150 -5.99 -10.71 -3.99
C VAL A 150 -5.31 -10.58 -2.63
N LEU A 151 -4.85 -9.39 -2.24
CA LEU A 151 -4.31 -9.12 -0.90
C LEU A 151 -5.32 -9.40 0.21
N GLN A 152 -6.59 -9.03 0.02
CA GLN A 152 -7.67 -9.32 0.99
C GLN A 152 -7.87 -10.83 1.17
N VAL A 153 -7.82 -11.61 0.10
CA VAL A 153 -7.89 -13.08 0.18
C VAL A 153 -6.68 -13.63 0.92
N GLY A 154 -5.47 -13.14 0.62
CA GLY A 154 -4.24 -13.50 1.33
C GLY A 154 -4.32 -13.24 2.83
N ASP A 155 -4.85 -12.08 3.25
CA ASP A 155 -5.05 -11.75 4.67
C ASP A 155 -6.04 -12.72 5.37
N ARG A 156 -7.12 -13.10 4.71
CA ARG A 156 -8.07 -14.11 5.24
C ARG A 156 -7.40 -15.46 5.45
N ILE A 157 -6.58 -15.92 4.50
CA ILE A 157 -5.81 -17.17 4.61
C ILE A 157 -4.83 -17.09 5.78
N ARG A 158 -4.10 -15.98 5.90
CA ARG A 158 -3.16 -15.74 6.99
C ARG A 158 -3.82 -15.79 8.36
N ARG A 159 -5.01 -15.20 8.52
CA ARG A 159 -5.79 -15.26 9.77
C ARG A 159 -6.23 -16.69 10.08
N ARG A 160 -6.60 -17.49 9.06
CA ARG A 160 -6.93 -18.92 9.25
C ARG A 160 -5.72 -19.72 9.70
N ILE A 161 -4.53 -19.50 9.10
CA ILE A 161 -3.29 -20.14 9.52
C ILE A 161 -3.00 -19.86 10.99
N LYS A 162 -3.07 -18.57 11.42
CA LYS A 162 -2.83 -18.20 12.81
C LYS A 162 -3.82 -18.87 13.79
N ARG A 163 -5.09 -18.99 13.42
CA ARG A 163 -6.10 -19.68 14.27
C ARG A 163 -5.79 -21.16 14.40
N LEU A 164 -5.40 -21.83 13.32
CA LEU A 164 -5.02 -23.25 13.36
C LEU A 164 -3.73 -23.47 14.17
N GLU A 165 -2.75 -22.59 14.05
CA GLU A 165 -1.54 -22.64 14.89
C GLU A 165 -1.85 -22.49 16.37
N ALA A 166 -2.75 -21.56 16.72
CA ALA A 166 -3.18 -21.38 18.10
C ALA A 166 -3.90 -22.61 18.64
N SER A 167 -4.82 -23.21 17.85
CA SER A 167 -5.53 -24.43 18.28
C SER A 167 -4.60 -25.62 18.46
N LEU A 168 -3.59 -25.79 17.62
CA LEU A 168 -2.59 -26.84 17.75
C LEU A 168 -1.72 -26.69 19.00
N LYS A 169 -1.38 -25.45 19.38
CA LYS A 169 -0.61 -25.17 20.62
C LYS A 169 -1.40 -25.47 21.90
N HIS A 170 -2.73 -25.42 21.85
CA HIS A 170 -3.58 -25.76 23.01
C HIS A 170 -3.86 -27.26 23.13
N THR A 171 -3.52 -28.04 22.11
CA THR A 171 -3.80 -29.50 22.08
C THR A 171 -2.53 -30.33 22.38
N LEU A 172 -1.37 -29.67 22.43
CA LEU A 172 -0.07 -30.24 22.87
C LEU A 172 0.23 -29.83 24.30
#